data_20adaf216e5ef4ca52409fc61f4cf324
#
_entry.id   20adaf216e5ef4ca52409fc61f4cf324
#
_cell.length_a   1.000
_cell.length_b   1.000
_cell.length_c   1.000
_cell.angle_alpha   90.00
_cell.angle_beta   90.00
_cell.angle_gamma   90.00
#
_symmetry.space_group_name_H-M   'P 1'
#
loop_
_entity.id
_entity.type
_entity.pdbx_description
1 polymer ?
#
loop_
_entity_poly.entity_id
_entity_poly.type
_entity_poly.pdbx_seq_one_letter_code
_entity_poly.pdbx_strand_id
1 'polypeptide(L)'
;MIGFERVIRLFLDEVCRLDSDRYSDNLLVVKEIKKYLPLSKKEEIALRLLSARKITNSEILQLIKNPCYKTFKIPKKKGGFREIFAPEKSLKHTQKRLNCFLQAYYQCIKPECVYGFTPKPNERQSFCNIVKNAEPHVGKRFVLNIDIKNFFPSISAKSVFELFRSELFRYNEQTAATLALLFTYEGILPAGAPTSPVISNFICLPLDRELLQLCRNHPLCYTRYADDLTFSSDLPITKEQISDIIVLLKKYGFQANKKKFRLQSSHTQQKVTGIVVNEKVNIDRRQIKKVRAMLHDLGKNGLASAAAKHFGVKQADEELQMRFFNRLEGYIQFIGQVRGKDDFIYRKFLTAI
;
A
#
# COMPACT_ATOMS: atom_id res chain seq x y z
N MET A 1 -22.10 9.67 10.09
CA MET A 1 -22.40 8.91 8.85
C MET A 1 -21.76 9.63 7.69
N ILE A 2 -20.82 8.98 7.03
CA ILE A 2 -20.17 9.55 5.85
C ILE A 2 -21.16 9.43 4.71
N GLY A 3 -21.53 10.56 4.10
CA GLY A 3 -22.53 10.61 3.07
C GLY A 3 -22.17 9.68 1.91
N PHE A 4 -23.11 8.83 1.52
CA PHE A 4 -22.99 7.88 0.43
C PHE A 4 -22.57 8.53 -0.90
N GLU A 5 -22.99 9.79 -1.14
CA GLU A 5 -22.53 10.60 -2.29
C GLU A 5 -21.01 10.76 -2.37
N ARG A 6 -20.32 10.80 -1.22
CA ARG A 6 -18.87 10.89 -1.17
C ARG A 6 -18.20 9.59 -1.62
N VAL A 7 -18.77 8.43 -1.25
CA VAL A 7 -18.28 7.12 -1.71
C VAL A 7 -18.41 6.99 -3.21
N ILE A 8 -19.57 7.39 -3.76
CA ILE A 8 -19.82 7.37 -5.20
C ILE A 8 -18.87 8.32 -5.93
N ARG A 9 -18.69 9.54 -5.45
CA ARG A 9 -17.81 10.52 -6.10
C ARG A 9 -16.37 9.99 -6.17
N LEU A 10 -15.83 9.44 -5.07
CA LEU A 10 -14.49 8.86 -5.05
C LEU A 10 -14.37 7.63 -5.97
N PHE A 11 -15.41 6.79 -5.99
CA PHE A 11 -15.47 5.66 -6.92
C PHE A 11 -15.45 6.10 -8.38
N LEU A 12 -16.22 7.14 -8.72
CA LEU A 12 -16.29 7.68 -10.07
C LEU A 12 -14.98 8.30 -10.53
N ASP A 13 -14.33 9.06 -9.65
CA ASP A 13 -13.04 9.67 -9.92
C ASP A 13 -11.96 8.60 -10.19
N GLU A 14 -12.04 7.46 -9.51
CA GLU A 14 -11.09 6.35 -9.70
C GLU A 14 -11.39 5.54 -10.98
N VAL A 15 -12.67 5.30 -11.28
CA VAL A 15 -13.09 4.61 -12.53
C VAL A 15 -12.71 5.46 -13.75
N CYS A 16 -12.92 6.78 -13.70
CA CYS A 16 -12.55 7.69 -14.80
C CYS A 16 -11.04 7.73 -15.05
N ARG A 17 -10.20 7.50 -14.02
CA ARG A 17 -8.73 7.42 -14.19
C ARG A 17 -8.24 6.14 -14.84
N LEU A 18 -9.00 5.05 -14.73
CA LEU A 18 -8.60 3.73 -15.25
C LEU A 18 -9.00 3.50 -16.71
N ASP A 19 -9.93 4.26 -17.23
CA ASP A 19 -10.53 4.05 -18.57
C ASP A 19 -10.71 5.39 -19.31
N SER A 20 -9.60 6.08 -19.61
CA SER A 20 -9.62 7.33 -20.39
C SER A 20 -10.25 7.16 -21.80
N ASP A 21 -10.29 5.94 -22.32
CA ASP A 21 -10.78 5.65 -23.66
C ASP A 21 -12.27 5.27 -23.76
N ARG A 22 -13.02 5.23 -22.62
CA ARG A 22 -14.44 4.78 -22.59
C ARG A 22 -15.35 5.66 -21.74
N TYR A 23 -15.30 6.95 -21.96
CA TYR A 23 -16.08 7.94 -21.18
C TYR A 23 -17.61 7.76 -21.26
N SER A 24 -18.15 7.23 -22.35
CA SER A 24 -19.59 7.08 -22.56
C SER A 24 -20.23 5.96 -21.72
N ASP A 25 -19.56 4.83 -21.56
CA ASP A 25 -20.09 3.67 -20.84
C ASP A 25 -20.07 3.87 -19.31
N ASN A 26 -19.10 4.63 -18.83
CA ASN A 26 -18.95 4.95 -17.40
C ASN A 26 -20.03 5.93 -16.91
N LEU A 27 -20.50 6.84 -17.76
CA LEU A 27 -21.58 7.79 -17.43
C LEU A 27 -22.93 7.09 -17.20
N LEU A 28 -23.20 5.98 -17.90
CA LEU A 28 -24.39 5.15 -17.72
C LEU A 28 -24.38 4.43 -16.37
N VAL A 29 -23.24 3.84 -15.99
CA VAL A 29 -23.05 3.20 -14.68
C VAL A 29 -23.23 4.21 -13.55
N VAL A 30 -22.74 5.44 -13.72
CA VAL A 30 -22.92 6.56 -12.80
C VAL A 30 -24.37 6.96 -12.63
N LYS A 31 -25.11 7.11 -13.73
CA LYS A 31 -26.54 7.46 -13.72
C LYS A 31 -27.37 6.39 -13.02
N GLU A 32 -27.06 5.11 -13.26
CA GLU A 32 -27.74 3.98 -12.62
C GLU A 32 -27.44 3.90 -11.12
N ILE A 33 -26.17 4.11 -10.71
CA ILE A 33 -25.79 4.15 -9.31
C ILE A 33 -26.52 5.28 -8.56
N LYS A 34 -26.62 6.48 -9.13
CA LYS A 34 -27.36 7.61 -8.54
C LYS A 34 -28.88 7.34 -8.39
N LYS A 35 -29.46 6.52 -9.23
CA LYS A 35 -30.90 6.25 -9.28
C LYS A 35 -31.40 5.29 -8.19
N TYR A 36 -30.52 4.51 -7.56
CA TYR A 36 -30.93 3.30 -6.82
C TYR A 36 -30.45 3.20 -5.38
N LEU A 37 -30.09 4.28 -4.67
CA LEU A 37 -29.42 4.11 -3.39
C LEU A 37 -30.11 4.59 -2.13
N PRO A 38 -30.48 3.61 -1.28
CA PRO A 38 -30.20 3.61 0.15
C PRO A 38 -29.09 2.61 0.50
N LEU A 39 -28.47 2.79 1.68
CA LEU A 39 -27.33 2.00 2.21
C LEU A 39 -27.53 0.46 2.25
N SER A 40 -28.78 -0.01 2.11
CA SER A 40 -29.17 -1.44 2.05
C SER A 40 -28.78 -2.15 0.74
N LYS A 41 -28.23 -1.43 -0.27
CA LYS A 41 -27.97 -1.95 -1.60
C LYS A 41 -26.48 -2.01 -2.01
N LYS A 42 -25.55 -2.02 -1.07
CA LYS A 42 -24.11 -2.20 -1.37
C LYS A 42 -23.81 -3.51 -2.09
N GLU A 43 -24.60 -4.53 -1.81
CA GLU A 43 -24.55 -5.84 -2.43
C GLU A 43 -24.91 -5.77 -3.93
N GLU A 44 -25.99 -5.05 -4.24
CA GLU A 44 -26.44 -4.84 -5.62
C GLU A 44 -25.39 -4.04 -6.42
N ILE A 45 -24.65 -3.11 -5.80
CA ILE A 45 -23.57 -2.39 -6.49
C ILE A 45 -22.41 -3.33 -6.82
N ALA A 46 -21.97 -4.17 -5.89
CA ALA A 46 -20.91 -5.13 -6.17
C ALA A 46 -21.31 -6.08 -7.31
N LEU A 47 -22.56 -6.59 -7.27
CA LEU A 47 -23.12 -7.43 -8.32
C LEU A 47 -23.29 -6.69 -9.64
N ARG A 48 -23.73 -5.42 -9.63
CA ARG A 48 -23.88 -4.60 -10.85
C ARG A 48 -22.54 -4.18 -11.43
N LEU A 49 -21.51 -3.93 -10.62
CA LEU A 49 -20.16 -3.72 -11.11
C LEU A 49 -19.58 -4.96 -11.78
N LEU A 50 -19.93 -6.14 -11.31
CA LEU A 50 -19.64 -7.41 -11.99
C LEU A 50 -20.47 -7.52 -13.30
N SER A 51 -21.75 -7.12 -13.29
CA SER A 51 -22.66 -7.23 -14.44
C SER A 51 -22.47 -6.14 -15.50
N ALA A 52 -21.91 -4.98 -15.17
CA ALA A 52 -21.76 -3.82 -16.09
C ALA A 52 -20.90 -4.12 -17.34
N ARG A 53 -20.20 -5.26 -17.41
CA ARG A 53 -19.57 -5.81 -18.60
C ARG A 53 -20.22 -7.09 -19.12
N LYS A 54 -21.46 -7.36 -18.78
CA LYS A 54 -22.10 -8.64 -19.13
C LYS A 54 -21.29 -9.86 -18.66
N ILE A 55 -20.56 -9.75 -17.53
CA ILE A 55 -19.98 -10.93 -16.90
C ILE A 55 -21.15 -11.73 -16.38
N THR A 56 -21.39 -12.85 -16.99
CA THR A 56 -22.50 -13.75 -16.62
C THR A 56 -22.17 -14.45 -15.30
N ASN A 57 -23.20 -14.91 -14.58
CA ASN A 57 -23.01 -15.74 -13.39
C ASN A 57 -22.14 -16.98 -13.70
N SER A 58 -22.25 -17.52 -14.91
CA SER A 58 -21.43 -18.64 -15.37
C SER A 58 -19.95 -18.28 -15.48
N GLU A 59 -19.61 -17.09 -15.97
CA GLU A 59 -18.21 -16.63 -16.04
C GLU A 59 -17.62 -16.39 -14.65
N ILE A 60 -18.39 -15.81 -13.72
CA ILE A 60 -17.95 -15.64 -12.32
C ILE A 60 -17.69 -17.01 -11.68
N LEU A 61 -18.61 -17.96 -11.88
CA LEU A 61 -18.45 -19.33 -11.39
C LEU A 61 -17.21 -20.01 -12.00
N GLN A 62 -16.94 -19.78 -13.27
CA GLN A 62 -15.76 -20.30 -13.96
C GLN A 62 -14.47 -19.70 -13.40
N LEU A 63 -14.42 -18.36 -13.15
CA LEU A 63 -13.28 -17.69 -12.53
C LEU A 63 -13.01 -18.19 -11.11
N ILE A 64 -14.05 -18.59 -10.39
CA ILE A 64 -13.94 -19.13 -9.02
C ILE A 64 -13.49 -20.59 -9.05
N LYS A 65 -14.08 -21.41 -9.94
CA LYS A 65 -13.75 -22.84 -10.04
C LYS A 65 -12.34 -23.09 -10.55
N ASN A 66 -11.88 -22.26 -11.50
CA ASN A 66 -10.57 -22.38 -12.13
C ASN A 66 -9.82 -21.04 -12.07
N PRO A 67 -9.41 -20.60 -10.88
CA PRO A 67 -8.73 -19.32 -10.75
C PRO A 67 -7.34 -19.39 -11.40
N CYS A 68 -7.18 -18.66 -12.50
CA CYS A 68 -5.92 -18.61 -13.24
C CYS A 68 -4.95 -17.59 -12.62
N TYR A 69 -3.91 -18.09 -11.96
CA TYR A 69 -2.82 -17.29 -11.41
C TYR A 69 -1.47 -17.73 -11.99
N LYS A 70 -0.64 -16.74 -12.36
CA LYS A 70 0.79 -16.95 -12.61
C LYS A 70 1.55 -16.84 -11.31
N THR A 71 2.27 -17.91 -10.96
CA THR A 71 3.13 -17.94 -9.78
C THR A 71 4.58 -17.69 -10.16
N PHE A 72 5.24 -16.75 -9.49
CA PHE A 72 6.67 -16.50 -9.65
C PHE A 72 7.29 -15.97 -8.35
N LYS A 73 8.61 -16.08 -8.22
CA LYS A 73 9.36 -15.71 -7.03
C LYS A 73 10.17 -14.44 -7.26
N ILE A 74 10.06 -13.47 -6.36
CA ILE A 74 10.87 -12.26 -6.35
C ILE A 74 11.90 -12.34 -5.22
N PRO A 75 13.20 -12.10 -5.47
CA PRO A 75 14.21 -12.12 -4.43
C PRO A 75 13.98 -10.98 -3.41
N LYS A 76 14.13 -11.30 -2.12
CA LYS A 76 14.08 -10.30 -1.03
C LYS A 76 15.47 -9.68 -0.83
N LYS A 77 15.53 -8.39 -0.47
CA LYS A 77 16.80 -7.66 -0.22
C LYS A 77 17.73 -8.30 0.82
N LYS A 78 17.18 -9.06 1.77
CA LYS A 78 17.92 -9.72 2.87
C LYS A 78 18.02 -11.24 2.71
N GLY A 79 17.87 -11.74 1.47
CA GLY A 79 17.87 -13.16 1.15
C GLY A 79 16.47 -13.79 1.23
N GLY A 80 16.33 -14.97 0.55
CA GLY A 80 15.08 -15.67 0.35
C GLY A 80 14.21 -15.04 -0.74
N PHE A 81 13.03 -15.62 -0.94
CA PHE A 81 12.11 -15.23 -2.01
C PHE A 81 10.74 -14.82 -1.44
N ARG A 82 10.04 -13.97 -2.18
CA ARG A 82 8.62 -13.70 -2.00
C ARG A 82 7.89 -14.35 -3.16
N GLU A 83 6.95 -15.21 -2.86
CA GLU A 83 6.05 -15.81 -3.83
C GLU A 83 4.96 -14.82 -4.19
N ILE A 84 4.74 -14.65 -5.50
CA ILE A 84 3.76 -13.72 -6.06
C ILE A 84 2.76 -14.53 -6.86
N PHE A 85 1.51 -14.34 -6.57
CA PHE A 85 0.36 -14.92 -7.27
C PHE A 85 -0.33 -13.81 -8.07
N ALA A 86 0.02 -13.67 -9.32
CA ALA A 86 -0.56 -12.65 -10.20
C ALA A 86 -1.77 -13.22 -10.96
N PRO A 87 -2.99 -12.69 -10.75
CA PRO A 87 -4.15 -13.15 -11.49
C PRO A 87 -4.01 -12.88 -12.99
N GLU A 88 -4.47 -13.80 -13.84
CA GLU A 88 -4.46 -13.64 -15.28
C GLU A 88 -5.52 -12.65 -15.77
N LYS A 89 -5.49 -12.31 -17.07
CA LYS A 89 -6.18 -11.15 -17.65
C LYS A 89 -7.65 -11.00 -17.22
N SER A 90 -8.45 -12.05 -17.30
CA SER A 90 -9.89 -11.98 -16.99
C SER A 90 -10.14 -11.74 -15.49
N LEU A 91 -9.54 -12.57 -14.63
CA LEU A 91 -9.64 -12.43 -13.18
C LEU A 91 -9.06 -11.09 -12.70
N LYS A 92 -7.90 -10.71 -13.22
CA LYS A 92 -7.25 -9.43 -12.90
C LYS A 92 -8.13 -8.23 -13.24
N HIS A 93 -8.81 -8.29 -14.39
CA HIS A 93 -9.70 -7.22 -14.83
C HIS A 93 -10.91 -7.09 -13.90
N THR A 94 -11.55 -8.22 -13.57
CA THR A 94 -12.66 -8.27 -12.61
C THR A 94 -12.25 -7.74 -11.25
N GLN A 95 -11.11 -8.20 -10.72
CA GLN A 95 -10.57 -7.71 -9.44
C GLN A 95 -10.24 -6.20 -9.48
N LYS A 96 -9.67 -5.67 -10.58
CA LYS A 96 -9.39 -4.23 -10.71
C LYS A 96 -10.66 -3.39 -10.60
N ARG A 97 -11.76 -3.81 -11.24
CA ARG A 97 -13.04 -3.10 -11.17
C ARG A 97 -13.61 -3.07 -9.76
N LEU A 98 -13.62 -4.24 -9.10
CA LEU A 98 -14.06 -4.33 -7.70
C LEU A 98 -13.14 -3.54 -6.76
N ASN A 99 -11.84 -3.50 -7.06
CA ASN A 99 -10.89 -2.72 -6.29
C ASN A 99 -11.22 -1.22 -6.30
N CYS A 100 -11.71 -0.66 -7.41
CA CYS A 100 -12.11 0.76 -7.46
C CYS A 100 -13.20 1.06 -6.43
N PHE A 101 -14.24 0.22 -6.35
CA PHE A 101 -15.28 0.36 -5.35
C PHE A 101 -14.74 0.20 -3.93
N LEU A 102 -13.94 -0.84 -3.68
CA LEU A 102 -13.36 -1.10 -2.36
C LEU A 102 -12.46 0.05 -1.90
N GLN A 103 -11.64 0.59 -2.79
CA GLN A 103 -10.76 1.74 -2.48
C GLN A 103 -11.57 3.00 -2.15
N ALA A 104 -12.61 3.31 -2.94
CA ALA A 104 -13.47 4.46 -2.67
C ALA A 104 -14.19 4.33 -1.33
N TYR A 105 -14.71 3.12 -1.02
CA TYR A 105 -15.34 2.87 0.26
C TYR A 105 -14.33 2.96 1.42
N TYR A 106 -13.16 2.32 1.30
CA TYR A 106 -12.13 2.38 2.33
C TYR A 106 -11.70 3.82 2.63
N GLN A 107 -11.54 4.66 1.61
CA GLN A 107 -11.16 6.07 1.79
C GLN A 107 -12.15 6.86 2.66
N CYS A 108 -13.43 6.47 2.69
CA CYS A 108 -14.43 7.12 3.52
C CYS A 108 -14.34 6.74 5.01
N ILE A 109 -13.76 5.58 5.33
CA ILE A 109 -13.72 5.03 6.69
C ILE A 109 -12.29 4.79 7.21
N LYS A 110 -11.30 5.15 6.39
CA LYS A 110 -9.88 4.96 6.67
C LYS A 110 -9.49 5.69 7.97
N PRO A 111 -8.83 5.00 8.93
CA PRO A 111 -8.23 5.65 10.08
C PRO A 111 -7.09 6.59 9.67
N GLU A 112 -6.87 7.66 10.42
CA GLU A 112 -5.80 8.62 10.15
C GLU A 112 -4.40 8.01 10.27
N CYS A 113 -4.25 6.98 11.07
CA CYS A 113 -2.97 6.26 11.26
C CYS A 113 -2.55 5.40 10.06
N VAL A 114 -3.39 5.21 9.03
CA VAL A 114 -3.11 4.32 7.89
C VAL A 114 -2.64 5.12 6.68
N TYR A 115 -1.42 4.82 6.20
CA TYR A 115 -0.76 5.49 5.07
C TYR A 115 -0.43 4.56 3.90
N GLY A 116 -0.41 3.24 4.12
CA GLY A 116 -0.13 2.26 3.07
C GLY A 116 -1.38 1.77 2.35
N PHE A 117 -1.24 1.43 1.05
CA PHE A 117 -2.32 0.87 0.22
C PHE A 117 -3.57 1.74 0.12
N THR A 118 -3.40 3.04 0.25
CA THR A 118 -4.47 4.03 0.10
C THR A 118 -4.42 4.61 -1.30
N PRO A 119 -5.56 4.91 -1.95
CA PRO A 119 -5.57 5.52 -3.26
C PRO A 119 -4.92 6.90 -3.23
N LYS A 120 -4.48 7.38 -4.39
CA LYS A 120 -4.06 8.77 -4.53
C LYS A 120 -5.27 9.65 -4.23
N PRO A 121 -5.15 10.65 -3.35
CA PRO A 121 -6.25 11.56 -3.08
C PRO A 121 -6.54 12.42 -4.31
N ASN A 122 -7.77 12.91 -4.41
CA ASN A 122 -8.09 14.04 -5.26
C ASN A 122 -7.31 15.27 -4.77
N GLU A 123 -7.15 16.29 -5.59
CA GLU A 123 -6.34 17.50 -5.33
C GLU A 123 -6.56 18.17 -3.96
N ARG A 124 -7.66 17.86 -3.26
CA ARG A 124 -8.04 18.39 -1.95
C ARG A 124 -7.65 17.53 -0.74
N GLN A 125 -7.07 16.36 -0.91
CA GLN A 125 -6.72 15.46 0.20
C GLN A 125 -5.20 15.27 0.29
N SER A 126 -4.65 15.23 1.50
CA SER A 126 -3.22 14.98 1.71
C SER A 126 -2.83 13.60 1.19
N PHE A 127 -1.77 13.57 0.40
CA PHE A 127 -1.26 12.35 -0.22
C PHE A 127 -0.67 11.41 0.81
N CYS A 128 -1.27 10.21 0.98
CA CYS A 128 -0.72 9.16 1.83
C CYS A 128 0.47 8.50 1.14
N ASN A 129 1.66 8.66 1.69
CA ASN A 129 2.89 8.06 1.20
C ASN A 129 3.85 7.75 2.37
N ILE A 130 5.02 7.21 2.07
CA ILE A 130 6.04 6.87 3.09
C ILE A 130 6.56 8.10 3.85
N VAL A 131 6.56 9.29 3.25
CA VAL A 131 6.98 10.54 3.91
C VAL A 131 5.92 10.96 4.91
N LYS A 132 4.66 11.00 4.50
CA LYS A 132 3.51 11.31 5.38
C LYS A 132 3.36 10.29 6.51
N ASN A 133 3.69 9.02 6.28
CA ASN A 133 3.76 8.01 7.33
C ASN A 133 4.88 8.29 8.34
N ALA A 134 5.99 8.89 7.90
CA ALA A 134 7.14 9.16 8.75
C ALA A 134 7.00 10.47 9.56
N GLU A 135 6.27 11.47 9.04
CA GLU A 135 6.12 12.80 9.66
C GLU A 135 5.69 12.78 11.13
N PRO A 136 4.68 11.97 11.57
CA PRO A 136 4.25 11.95 12.98
C PRO A 136 5.32 11.46 13.96
N HIS A 137 6.37 10.82 13.46
CA HIS A 137 7.46 10.23 14.25
C HIS A 137 8.72 11.09 14.29
N VAL A 138 8.71 12.26 13.66
CA VAL A 138 9.86 13.17 13.62
C VAL A 138 10.15 13.71 15.00
N GLY A 139 11.44 13.72 15.37
CA GLY A 139 11.94 14.29 16.63
C GLY A 139 11.64 13.45 17.87
N LYS A 140 11.03 12.29 17.75
CA LYS A 140 10.71 11.41 18.88
C LYS A 140 11.95 10.73 19.44
N ARG A 141 12.03 10.63 20.78
CA ARG A 141 13.18 10.01 21.45
C ARG A 141 13.30 8.50 21.20
N PHE A 142 12.17 7.82 21.03
CA PHE A 142 12.10 6.38 20.81
C PHE A 142 11.18 6.08 19.62
N VAL A 143 11.62 5.21 18.72
CA VAL A 143 10.86 4.71 17.58
C VAL A 143 10.91 3.18 17.55
N LEU A 144 9.76 2.55 17.62
CA LEU A 144 9.57 1.10 17.54
C LEU A 144 8.94 0.73 16.20
N ASN A 145 9.62 -0.13 15.44
CA ASN A 145 9.06 -0.70 14.20
C ASN A 145 8.76 -2.19 14.40
N ILE A 146 7.56 -2.60 14.02
CA ILE A 146 7.10 -3.98 14.03
C ILE A 146 6.58 -4.34 12.64
N ASP A 147 7.12 -5.39 12.04
CA ASP A 147 6.67 -5.93 10.75
C ASP A 147 5.76 -7.13 10.98
N ILE A 148 4.65 -7.22 10.28
CA ILE A 148 3.76 -8.39 10.33
C ILE A 148 4.35 -9.50 9.46
N LYS A 149 4.50 -10.69 10.06
CA LYS A 149 5.03 -11.86 9.35
C LYS A 149 3.99 -12.39 8.37
N ASN A 150 4.40 -12.60 7.10
CA ASN A 150 3.56 -13.18 6.05
C ASN A 150 2.20 -12.47 5.92
N PHE A 151 2.19 -11.14 5.88
CA PHE A 151 1.00 -10.30 5.99
C PHE A 151 -0.17 -10.78 5.14
N PHE A 152 -0.04 -10.83 3.81
CA PHE A 152 -1.13 -11.30 2.95
C PHE A 152 -1.48 -12.78 3.19
N PRO A 153 -0.53 -13.72 3.26
CA PRO A 153 -0.85 -15.11 3.54
C PRO A 153 -1.47 -15.38 4.92
N SER A 154 -1.31 -14.48 5.89
CA SER A 154 -1.97 -14.63 7.21
C SER A 154 -3.47 -14.30 7.18
N ILE A 155 -3.95 -13.67 6.09
CA ILE A 155 -5.37 -13.38 5.89
C ILE A 155 -6.02 -14.54 5.13
N SER A 156 -6.87 -15.30 5.81
CA SER A 156 -7.55 -16.48 5.25
C SER A 156 -8.79 -16.10 4.43
N ALA A 157 -9.24 -17.02 3.56
CA ALA A 157 -10.52 -16.89 2.87
C ALA A 157 -11.70 -16.74 3.85
N LYS A 158 -11.63 -17.39 5.01
CA LYS A 158 -12.61 -17.22 6.08
C LYS A 158 -12.64 -15.78 6.59
N SER A 159 -11.47 -15.17 6.84
CA SER A 159 -11.41 -13.77 7.28
C SER A 159 -11.98 -12.80 6.23
N VAL A 160 -11.80 -13.09 4.94
CA VAL A 160 -12.38 -12.30 3.84
C VAL A 160 -13.90 -12.52 3.77
N PHE A 161 -14.39 -13.73 3.95
CA PHE A 161 -15.81 -14.04 4.04
C PHE A 161 -16.47 -13.28 5.21
N GLU A 162 -15.89 -13.36 6.41
CA GLU A 162 -16.39 -12.66 7.60
C GLU A 162 -16.37 -11.12 7.42
N LEU A 163 -15.38 -10.57 6.72
CA LEU A 163 -15.35 -9.17 6.38
C LEU A 163 -16.61 -8.78 5.58
N PHE A 164 -16.98 -9.53 4.54
CA PHE A 164 -18.16 -9.22 3.72
C PHE A 164 -19.49 -9.50 4.44
N ARG A 165 -19.50 -10.36 5.44
CA ARG A 165 -20.63 -10.57 6.34
C ARG A 165 -20.75 -9.50 7.41
N SER A 166 -19.65 -8.81 7.76
CA SER A 166 -19.59 -7.83 8.86
C SER A 166 -20.52 -6.62 8.65
N GLU A 167 -20.68 -5.83 9.71
CA GLU A 167 -21.43 -4.57 9.71
C GLU A 167 -20.95 -3.56 8.62
N LEU A 168 -19.73 -3.70 8.14
CA LEU A 168 -19.18 -2.85 7.09
C LEU A 168 -19.87 -3.08 5.75
N PHE A 169 -20.19 -4.34 5.42
CA PHE A 169 -20.76 -4.71 4.11
C PHE A 169 -22.18 -5.26 4.20
N ARG A 170 -22.47 -6.12 5.19
CA ARG A 170 -23.76 -6.79 5.43
C ARG A 170 -24.26 -7.57 4.21
N TYR A 171 -23.33 -8.20 3.45
CA TYR A 171 -23.71 -9.01 2.31
C TYR A 171 -24.33 -10.35 2.79
N ASN A 172 -25.22 -10.92 1.96
CA ASN A 172 -25.71 -12.27 2.24
C ASN A 172 -24.57 -13.30 2.12
N GLU A 173 -24.83 -14.50 2.60
CA GLU A 173 -23.83 -15.57 2.68
C GLU A 173 -23.28 -15.94 1.29
N GLN A 174 -24.15 -16.06 0.28
CA GLN A 174 -23.77 -16.45 -1.06
C GLN A 174 -22.86 -15.39 -1.71
N THR A 175 -23.17 -14.10 -1.60
CA THR A 175 -22.36 -13.01 -2.13
C THR A 175 -21.03 -12.92 -1.40
N ALA A 176 -21.02 -13.03 -0.05
CA ALA A 176 -19.81 -13.01 0.74
C ALA A 176 -18.87 -14.18 0.38
N ALA A 177 -19.42 -15.40 0.22
CA ALA A 177 -18.65 -16.56 -0.21
C ALA A 177 -18.07 -16.39 -1.61
N THR A 178 -18.89 -15.89 -2.58
CA THR A 178 -18.47 -15.61 -3.95
C THR A 178 -17.31 -14.62 -3.98
N LEU A 179 -17.39 -13.51 -3.23
CA LEU A 179 -16.32 -12.51 -3.16
C LEU A 179 -15.08 -13.04 -2.45
N ALA A 180 -15.26 -13.83 -1.37
CA ALA A 180 -14.12 -14.44 -0.70
C ALA A 180 -13.33 -15.37 -1.63
N LEU A 181 -14.02 -16.20 -2.40
CA LEU A 181 -13.39 -17.09 -3.39
C LEU A 181 -12.74 -16.30 -4.55
N LEU A 182 -13.37 -15.21 -5.01
CA LEU A 182 -12.85 -14.37 -6.09
C LEU A 182 -11.57 -13.62 -5.69
N PHE A 183 -11.41 -13.27 -4.41
CA PHE A 183 -10.30 -12.47 -3.89
C PHE A 183 -9.19 -13.28 -3.23
N THR A 184 -9.41 -14.57 -2.99
CA THR A 184 -8.40 -15.45 -2.39
C THR A 184 -7.94 -16.52 -3.38
N TYR A 185 -6.77 -17.07 -3.12
CA TYR A 185 -6.18 -18.16 -3.87
C TYR A 185 -5.58 -19.16 -2.88
N GLU A 186 -5.89 -20.45 -3.06
CA GLU A 186 -5.47 -21.51 -2.13
C GLU A 186 -5.83 -21.21 -0.66
N GLY A 187 -7.00 -20.60 -0.44
CA GLY A 187 -7.51 -20.29 0.91
C GLY A 187 -6.88 -19.07 1.61
N ILE A 188 -5.99 -18.33 0.94
CA ILE A 188 -5.30 -17.15 1.49
C ILE A 188 -5.44 -15.93 0.57
N LEU A 189 -5.18 -14.74 1.11
CA LEU A 189 -5.12 -13.51 0.32
C LEU A 189 -3.82 -13.47 -0.49
N PRO A 190 -3.86 -13.46 -1.85
CA PRO A 190 -2.68 -13.61 -2.66
C PRO A 190 -1.82 -12.33 -2.73
N ALA A 191 -0.51 -12.46 -2.54
CA ALA A 191 0.42 -11.37 -2.83
C ALA A 191 0.55 -11.19 -4.36
N GLY A 192 0.03 -10.09 -4.91
CA GLY A 192 0.06 -9.78 -6.35
C GLY A 192 -1.31 -9.56 -6.97
N ALA A 193 -2.40 -9.87 -6.28
CA ALA A 193 -3.74 -9.53 -6.72
C ALA A 193 -4.06 -8.03 -6.48
N PRO A 194 -4.80 -7.38 -7.40
CA PRO A 194 -5.14 -5.96 -7.28
C PRO A 194 -5.94 -5.60 -6.03
N THR A 195 -6.77 -6.51 -5.53
CA THR A 195 -7.67 -6.32 -4.39
C THR A 195 -7.02 -6.60 -3.04
N SER A 196 -5.94 -7.39 -2.99
CA SER A 196 -5.30 -7.78 -1.73
C SER A 196 -4.89 -6.60 -0.84
N PRO A 197 -4.33 -5.49 -1.39
CA PRO A 197 -3.98 -4.33 -0.58
C PRO A 197 -5.16 -3.71 0.16
N VAL A 198 -6.27 -3.46 -0.51
CA VAL A 198 -7.44 -2.82 0.10
C VAL A 198 -8.18 -3.75 1.05
N ILE A 199 -8.30 -5.04 0.71
CA ILE A 199 -8.93 -6.05 1.59
C ILE A 199 -8.13 -6.18 2.88
N SER A 200 -6.79 -6.24 2.81
CA SER A 200 -5.96 -6.27 4.00
C SER A 200 -6.16 -5.03 4.88
N ASN A 201 -6.39 -3.86 4.29
CA ASN A 201 -6.70 -2.64 5.04
C ASN A 201 -8.07 -2.74 5.75
N PHE A 202 -9.11 -3.28 5.10
CA PHE A 202 -10.40 -3.53 5.78
C PHE A 202 -10.27 -4.52 6.93
N ILE A 203 -9.52 -5.61 6.75
CA ILE A 203 -9.27 -6.62 7.80
C ILE A 203 -8.53 -6.00 9.00
N CYS A 204 -7.62 -5.07 8.76
CA CYS A 204 -6.87 -4.40 9.83
C CYS A 204 -7.64 -3.28 10.54
N LEU A 205 -8.83 -2.85 10.07
CA LEU A 205 -9.59 -1.76 10.69
C LEU A 205 -9.83 -1.93 12.20
N PRO A 206 -10.31 -3.10 12.69
CA PRO A 206 -10.51 -3.29 14.13
C PRO A 206 -9.18 -3.29 14.89
N LEU A 207 -8.13 -3.87 14.35
CA LEU A 207 -6.78 -3.83 14.94
C LEU A 207 -6.28 -2.38 15.04
N ASP A 208 -6.39 -1.58 13.97
CA ASP A 208 -5.96 -0.18 13.98
C ASP A 208 -6.71 0.65 15.02
N ARG A 209 -8.01 0.40 15.22
CA ARG A 209 -8.83 1.07 16.24
C ARG A 209 -8.36 0.74 17.66
N GLU A 210 -8.11 -0.55 17.95
CA GLU A 210 -7.63 -0.95 19.28
C GLU A 210 -6.20 -0.48 19.54
N LEU A 211 -5.31 -0.50 18.55
CA LEU A 211 -3.97 0.07 18.67
C LEU A 211 -3.99 1.57 18.89
N LEU A 212 -4.88 2.31 18.22
CA LEU A 212 -5.07 3.75 18.49
C LEU A 212 -5.59 4.00 19.90
N GLN A 213 -6.50 3.15 20.39
CA GLN A 213 -6.99 3.25 21.77
C GLN A 213 -5.88 2.97 22.78
N LEU A 214 -5.09 1.92 22.57
CA LEU A 214 -3.90 1.62 23.37
C LEU A 214 -2.95 2.84 23.41
N CYS A 215 -2.69 3.45 22.26
CA CYS A 215 -1.80 4.61 22.16
C CYS A 215 -2.36 5.87 22.83
N ARG A 216 -3.69 6.02 22.95
CA ARG A 216 -4.31 7.13 23.71
C ARG A 216 -4.12 6.97 25.22
N ASN A 217 -4.09 5.76 25.70
CA ASN A 217 -3.87 5.46 27.14
C ASN A 217 -2.37 5.56 27.52
N HIS A 218 -1.51 5.63 26.54
CA HIS A 218 -0.07 5.77 26.68
C HIS A 218 0.44 6.90 25.79
N PRO A 219 1.53 7.60 26.10
CA PRO A 219 2.07 8.68 25.26
C PRO A 219 2.78 8.13 24.01
N LEU A 220 2.05 7.34 23.21
CA LEU A 220 2.53 6.70 21.99
C LEU A 220 1.85 7.32 20.76
N CYS A 221 2.63 7.59 19.71
CA CYS A 221 2.13 7.86 18.38
C CYS A 221 2.16 6.55 17.58
N TYR A 222 1.10 6.25 16.84
CA TYR A 222 0.98 5.04 16.01
C TYR A 222 0.68 5.36 14.56
N THR A 223 1.40 4.72 13.64
CA THR A 223 1.07 4.68 12.22
C THR A 223 1.28 3.29 11.63
N ARG A 224 0.55 3.00 10.53
CA ARG A 224 0.70 1.76 9.76
C ARG A 224 0.89 2.04 8.27
N TYR A 225 1.94 1.46 7.70
CA TYR A 225 2.15 1.41 6.26
C TYR A 225 2.17 -0.05 5.79
N ALA A 226 1.04 -0.54 5.28
CA ALA A 226 0.85 -1.95 4.92
C ALA A 226 1.06 -2.90 6.12
N ASP A 227 2.13 -3.71 6.07
CA ASP A 227 2.58 -4.63 7.10
C ASP A 227 3.54 -4.02 8.12
N ASP A 228 4.02 -2.78 7.87
CA ASP A 228 4.93 -2.07 8.77
C ASP A 228 4.13 -1.21 9.78
N LEU A 229 4.16 -1.56 11.06
CA LEU A 229 3.62 -0.78 12.18
C LEU A 229 4.75 0.02 12.81
N THR A 230 4.50 1.31 13.05
CA THR A 230 5.46 2.19 13.73
C THR A 230 4.81 2.83 14.95
N PHE A 231 5.51 2.76 16.07
CA PHE A 231 5.16 3.43 17.32
C PHE A 231 6.28 4.37 17.71
N SER A 232 5.98 5.53 18.27
CA SER A 232 7.01 6.44 18.77
C SER A 232 6.58 7.19 20.00
N SER A 233 7.56 7.59 20.82
CA SER A 233 7.33 8.29 22.07
C SER A 233 8.55 9.12 22.46
N ASP A 234 8.33 10.13 23.31
CA ASP A 234 9.38 10.88 24.00
C ASP A 234 9.77 10.20 25.32
N LEU A 235 8.98 9.24 25.80
CA LEU A 235 9.29 8.37 26.93
C LEU A 235 9.74 6.99 26.46
N PRO A 236 10.52 6.25 27.25
CA PRO A 236 10.92 4.89 26.94
C PRO A 236 9.70 3.99 26.69
N ILE A 237 9.68 3.25 25.58
CA ILE A 237 8.62 2.27 25.28
C ILE A 237 8.91 1.01 26.11
N THR A 238 7.99 0.67 27.01
CA THR A 238 8.20 -0.42 27.98
C THR A 238 7.94 -1.79 27.36
N LYS A 239 8.42 -2.84 28.05
CA LYS A 239 8.18 -4.23 27.64
C LYS A 239 6.71 -4.60 27.72
N GLU A 240 5.97 -4.05 28.66
CA GLU A 240 4.55 -4.24 28.86
C GLU A 240 3.77 -3.68 27.65
N GLN A 241 4.05 -2.43 27.25
CA GLN A 241 3.44 -1.82 26.05
C GLN A 241 3.71 -2.63 24.79
N ILE A 242 4.93 -3.13 24.63
CA ILE A 242 5.29 -4.01 23.52
C ILE A 242 4.51 -5.33 23.57
N SER A 243 4.35 -5.90 24.77
CA SER A 243 3.57 -7.11 24.97
C SER A 243 2.11 -6.90 24.61
N ASP A 244 1.50 -5.79 25.00
CA ASP A 244 0.12 -5.44 24.69
C ASP A 244 -0.11 -5.30 23.18
N ILE A 245 0.81 -4.64 22.47
CA ILE A 245 0.79 -4.57 21.01
C ILE A 245 0.84 -5.97 20.38
N ILE A 246 1.70 -6.86 20.88
CA ILE A 246 1.83 -8.23 20.36
C ILE A 246 0.59 -9.04 20.65
N VAL A 247 -0.05 -8.87 21.81
CA VAL A 247 -1.30 -9.52 22.19
C VAL A 247 -2.42 -9.09 21.23
N LEU A 248 -2.54 -7.78 20.93
CA LEU A 248 -3.50 -7.27 19.97
C LEU A 248 -3.26 -7.83 18.57
N LEU A 249 -2.01 -7.90 18.09
CA LEU A 249 -1.71 -8.54 16.81
C LEU A 249 -2.20 -9.98 16.75
N LYS A 250 -1.92 -10.77 17.80
CA LYS A 250 -2.36 -12.17 17.90
C LYS A 250 -3.89 -12.30 17.93
N LYS A 251 -4.59 -11.43 18.66
CA LYS A 251 -6.05 -11.36 18.73
C LYS A 251 -6.68 -11.28 17.34
N TYR A 252 -6.05 -10.52 16.43
CA TYR A 252 -6.51 -10.35 15.03
C TYR A 252 -5.85 -11.31 14.04
N GLY A 253 -5.23 -12.39 14.51
CA GLY A 253 -4.65 -13.42 13.65
C GLY A 253 -3.28 -13.09 13.04
N PHE A 254 -2.65 -12.00 13.49
CA PHE A 254 -1.35 -11.57 12.98
C PHE A 254 -0.20 -11.96 13.92
N GLN A 255 0.98 -12.14 13.35
CA GLN A 255 2.21 -12.43 14.10
C GLN A 255 3.27 -11.37 13.81
N ALA A 256 3.89 -10.84 14.86
CA ALA A 256 5.05 -9.96 14.70
C ALA A 256 6.27 -10.72 14.17
N ASN A 257 6.99 -10.15 13.23
CA ASN A 257 8.23 -10.69 12.72
C ASN A 257 9.39 -10.35 13.66
N LYS A 258 9.72 -11.25 14.59
CA LYS A 258 10.77 -11.05 15.59
C LYS A 258 12.13 -10.65 14.99
N LYS A 259 12.45 -11.11 13.77
CA LYS A 259 13.74 -10.78 13.09
C LYS A 259 13.80 -9.34 12.56
N LYS A 260 12.66 -8.68 12.44
CA LYS A 260 12.55 -7.30 11.92
C LYS A 260 12.13 -6.29 12.99
N PHE A 261 11.96 -6.75 14.22
CA PHE A 261 11.66 -5.90 15.35
C PHE A 261 12.80 -4.93 15.64
N ARG A 262 12.52 -3.63 15.76
CA ARG A 262 13.54 -2.59 16.03
C ARG A 262 13.00 -1.54 16.97
N LEU A 263 13.67 -1.39 18.09
CA LEU A 263 13.53 -0.25 18.99
C LEU A 263 14.75 0.65 18.80
N GLN A 264 14.56 1.88 18.37
CA GLN A 264 15.60 2.83 18.02
C GLN A 264 15.49 4.04 18.95
N SER A 265 16.60 4.46 19.55
CA SER A 265 16.69 5.70 20.33
C SER A 265 17.17 6.86 19.45
N SER A 266 16.93 8.11 19.88
CA SER A 266 17.38 9.32 19.18
C SER A 266 18.89 9.44 19.03
N HIS A 267 19.68 8.73 19.87
CA HIS A 267 21.14 8.66 19.76
C HIS A 267 21.62 7.86 18.53
N THR A 268 20.73 7.12 17.91
CA THR A 268 21.00 6.37 16.69
C THR A 268 20.13 6.86 15.55
N GLN A 269 20.44 6.43 14.31
CA GLN A 269 19.61 6.78 13.17
C GLN A 269 18.25 6.09 13.27
N GLN A 270 17.18 6.87 13.44
CA GLN A 270 15.79 6.40 13.46
C GLN A 270 15.21 6.41 12.06
N LYS A 271 14.53 5.32 11.69
CA LYS A 271 13.90 5.17 10.37
C LYS A 271 12.48 4.65 10.47
N VAL A 272 11.58 5.27 9.70
CA VAL A 272 10.20 4.86 9.49
C VAL A 272 9.99 4.64 7.99
N THR A 273 9.61 3.44 7.57
CA THR A 273 9.46 3.08 6.13
C THR A 273 10.64 3.49 5.25
N GLY A 274 11.86 3.51 5.82
CA GLY A 274 13.08 3.91 5.11
C GLY A 274 13.44 5.40 5.19
N ILE A 275 12.56 6.24 5.69
CA ILE A 275 12.76 7.67 5.90
C ILE A 275 13.42 7.90 7.25
N VAL A 276 14.45 8.74 7.31
CA VAL A 276 15.10 9.18 8.56
C VAL A 276 14.22 10.21 9.25
N VAL A 277 14.01 10.08 10.58
CA VAL A 277 13.04 10.91 11.33
C VAL A 277 13.67 11.57 12.59
N ASN A 278 14.99 11.57 12.77
CA ASN A 278 15.61 12.11 13.97
C ASN A 278 15.24 13.58 14.25
N GLU A 279 15.48 14.49 13.32
CA GLU A 279 15.20 15.94 13.47
C GLU A 279 14.13 16.41 12.49
N LYS A 280 14.14 15.86 11.30
CA LYS A 280 13.21 16.13 10.22
C LYS A 280 13.14 14.92 9.29
N VAL A 281 12.12 14.85 8.45
CA VAL A 281 12.09 13.84 7.38
C VAL A 281 13.32 14.00 6.48
N ASN A 282 14.07 12.94 6.30
CA ASN A 282 15.32 12.98 5.56
C ASN A 282 15.65 11.64 4.93
N ILE A 283 16.62 11.63 4.05
CA ILE A 283 17.14 10.44 3.37
C ILE A 283 18.45 10.00 4.03
N ASP A 284 18.69 8.69 4.06
CA ASP A 284 19.94 8.13 4.53
C ASP A 284 21.14 8.79 3.82
N ARG A 285 22.12 9.26 4.61
CA ARG A 285 23.36 9.88 4.09
C ARG A 285 24.08 8.99 3.06
N ARG A 286 24.00 7.65 3.22
CA ARG A 286 24.60 6.71 2.26
C ARG A 286 23.95 6.82 0.88
N GLN A 287 22.62 7.03 0.83
CA GLN A 287 21.90 7.20 -0.43
C GLN A 287 22.27 8.54 -1.10
N ILE A 288 22.38 9.63 -0.33
CA ILE A 288 22.85 10.94 -0.85
C ILE A 288 24.28 10.82 -1.40
N LYS A 289 25.20 10.15 -0.66
CA LYS A 289 26.56 9.90 -1.13
C LYS A 289 26.57 9.07 -2.44
N LYS A 290 25.73 8.05 -2.54
CA LYS A 290 25.61 7.22 -3.75
C LYS A 290 25.17 8.05 -4.96
N VAL A 291 24.14 8.88 -4.81
CA VAL A 291 23.67 9.75 -5.91
C VAL A 291 24.76 10.74 -6.32
N ARG A 292 25.46 11.35 -5.35
CA ARG A 292 26.60 12.26 -5.62
C ARG A 292 27.70 11.55 -6.42
N ALA A 293 28.05 10.31 -6.06
CA ALA A 293 29.05 9.54 -6.78
C ALA A 293 28.58 9.20 -8.23
N MET A 294 27.31 8.84 -8.39
CA MET A 294 26.72 8.59 -9.73
C MET A 294 26.78 9.85 -10.62
N LEU A 295 26.42 11.01 -10.08
CA LEU A 295 26.51 12.30 -10.79
C LEU A 295 27.94 12.68 -11.14
N HIS A 296 28.88 12.49 -10.22
CA HIS A 296 30.29 12.73 -10.47
C HIS A 296 30.83 11.83 -11.59
N ASP A 297 30.52 10.54 -11.57
CA ASP A 297 30.93 9.60 -12.61
C ASP A 297 30.32 9.98 -13.96
N LEU A 298 29.04 10.39 -14.00
CA LEU A 298 28.34 10.85 -15.20
C LEU A 298 29.02 12.07 -15.80
N GLY A 299 29.30 13.10 -14.98
CA GLY A 299 29.90 14.34 -15.45
C GLY A 299 31.38 14.19 -15.87
N LYS A 300 32.12 13.28 -15.23
CA LYS A 300 33.56 13.07 -15.53
C LYS A 300 33.81 12.11 -16.69
N ASN A 301 33.05 11.01 -16.75
CA ASN A 301 33.35 9.86 -17.61
C ASN A 301 32.29 9.59 -18.68
N GLY A 302 31.23 10.40 -18.73
CA GLY A 302 30.08 10.23 -19.63
C GLY A 302 29.17 9.06 -19.25
N LEU A 303 28.02 8.98 -19.94
CA LEU A 303 26.93 8.07 -19.59
C LEU A 303 27.30 6.58 -19.72
N ALA A 304 27.98 6.21 -20.81
CA ALA A 304 28.36 4.83 -21.07
C ALA A 304 29.29 4.27 -19.97
N SER A 305 30.33 5.04 -19.61
CA SER A 305 31.30 4.63 -18.58
C SER A 305 30.67 4.61 -17.18
N ALA A 306 29.88 5.62 -16.83
CA ALA A 306 29.16 5.67 -15.55
C ALA A 306 28.18 4.50 -15.39
N ALA A 307 27.45 4.14 -16.44
CA ALA A 307 26.55 2.98 -16.47
C ALA A 307 27.32 1.68 -16.33
N ALA A 308 28.41 1.49 -17.08
CA ALA A 308 29.24 0.30 -17.02
C ALA A 308 29.77 0.06 -15.59
N LYS A 309 30.30 1.11 -14.97
CA LYS A 309 30.78 1.07 -13.57
C LYS A 309 29.66 0.77 -12.59
N HIS A 310 28.48 1.37 -12.76
CA HIS A 310 27.32 1.18 -11.87
C HIS A 310 26.78 -0.26 -11.90
N PHE A 311 26.77 -0.90 -13.07
CA PHE A 311 26.28 -2.27 -13.24
C PHE A 311 27.38 -3.32 -13.13
N GLY A 312 28.66 -2.92 -13.03
CA GLY A 312 29.80 -3.84 -12.92
C GLY A 312 30.09 -4.59 -14.22
N VAL A 313 29.83 -3.99 -15.38
CA VAL A 313 30.09 -4.55 -16.71
C VAL A 313 31.27 -3.82 -17.38
N LYS A 314 31.92 -4.47 -18.35
CA LYS A 314 33.04 -3.84 -19.09
C LYS A 314 32.57 -2.70 -19.98
N GLN A 315 31.42 -2.86 -20.62
CA GLN A 315 30.80 -1.87 -21.51
C GLN A 315 29.30 -1.88 -21.32
N ALA A 316 28.67 -0.71 -21.27
CA ALA A 316 27.22 -0.57 -21.16
C ALA A 316 26.64 -0.27 -22.55
N ASP A 317 25.68 -1.10 -22.98
CA ASP A 317 24.85 -0.85 -24.14
C ASP A 317 23.83 0.29 -23.88
N GLU A 318 23.09 0.68 -24.89
CA GLU A 318 22.10 1.76 -24.79
C GLU A 318 21.00 1.45 -23.75
N GLU A 319 20.59 0.19 -23.61
CA GLU A 319 19.60 -0.20 -22.62
C GLU A 319 20.12 0.01 -21.19
N LEU A 320 21.35 -0.41 -20.90
CA LEU A 320 21.98 -0.21 -19.59
C LEU A 320 22.23 1.27 -19.29
N GLN A 321 22.61 2.06 -20.29
CA GLN A 321 22.77 3.50 -20.17
C GLN A 321 21.44 4.18 -19.82
N MET A 322 20.36 3.84 -20.52
CA MET A 322 19.02 4.35 -20.21
C MET A 322 18.55 3.90 -18.82
N ARG A 323 18.79 2.65 -18.45
CA ARG A 323 18.46 2.13 -17.09
C ARG A 323 19.24 2.84 -15.99
N PHE A 324 20.50 3.19 -16.22
CA PHE A 324 21.29 3.98 -15.29
C PHE A 324 20.70 5.38 -15.11
N PHE A 325 20.43 6.09 -16.23
CA PHE A 325 19.87 7.44 -16.23
C PHE A 325 18.51 7.48 -15.51
N ASN A 326 17.57 6.62 -15.88
CA ASN A 326 16.25 6.53 -15.24
C ASN A 326 16.35 6.21 -13.72
N ARG A 327 17.33 5.40 -13.33
CA ARG A 327 17.58 5.09 -11.90
C ARG A 327 18.14 6.31 -11.17
N LEU A 328 19.06 7.04 -11.76
CA LEU A 328 19.64 8.26 -11.19
C LEU A 328 18.56 9.34 -11.03
N GLU A 329 17.80 9.60 -12.08
CA GLU A 329 16.66 10.52 -12.05
C GLU A 329 15.65 10.11 -10.95
N GLY A 330 15.25 8.84 -10.89
CA GLY A 330 14.36 8.33 -9.85
C GLY A 330 14.88 8.57 -8.43
N TYR A 331 16.18 8.44 -8.19
CA TYR A 331 16.79 8.77 -6.90
C TYR A 331 16.73 10.27 -6.60
N ILE A 332 16.97 11.13 -7.59
CA ILE A 332 16.93 12.59 -7.41
C ILE A 332 15.49 13.02 -7.13
N GLN A 333 14.51 12.54 -7.91
CA GLN A 333 13.09 12.84 -7.67
C GLN A 333 12.64 12.38 -6.27
N PHE A 334 13.12 11.22 -5.82
CA PHE A 334 12.85 10.75 -4.45
C PHE A 334 13.46 11.67 -3.38
N ILE A 335 14.65 12.23 -3.63
CA ILE A 335 15.25 13.23 -2.74
C ILE A 335 14.35 14.47 -2.65
N GLY A 336 13.86 14.98 -3.78
CA GLY A 336 12.92 16.10 -3.83
C GLY A 336 11.57 15.81 -3.13
N GLN A 337 11.06 14.57 -3.27
CA GLN A 337 9.84 14.14 -2.59
C GLN A 337 9.99 14.14 -1.06
N VAL A 338 11.15 13.72 -0.52
CA VAL A 338 11.38 13.61 0.92
C VAL A 338 11.80 14.96 1.53
N ARG A 339 12.71 15.68 0.90
CA ARG A 339 13.33 16.89 1.44
C ARG A 339 12.67 18.19 1.00
N GLY A 340 11.76 18.09 0.03
CA GLY A 340 11.14 19.25 -0.61
C GLY A 340 11.85 19.66 -1.91
N LYS A 341 11.08 20.26 -2.83
CA LYS A 341 11.59 20.73 -4.13
C LYS A 341 12.52 21.94 -4.01
N ASP A 342 12.45 22.64 -2.88
CA ASP A 342 13.31 23.80 -2.58
C ASP A 342 14.61 23.44 -1.85
N ASP A 343 14.81 22.16 -1.53
CA ASP A 343 16.01 21.69 -0.86
C ASP A 343 17.26 21.89 -1.73
N PHE A 344 18.32 22.45 -1.13
CA PHE A 344 19.58 22.75 -1.85
C PHE A 344 20.21 21.52 -2.51
N ILE A 345 20.19 20.35 -1.84
CA ILE A 345 20.76 19.10 -2.39
C ILE A 345 19.93 18.62 -3.57
N TYR A 346 18.60 18.68 -3.48
CA TYR A 346 17.71 18.32 -4.59
C TYR A 346 17.97 19.20 -5.81
N ARG A 347 17.95 20.52 -5.64
CA ARG A 347 18.19 21.48 -6.75
C ARG A 347 19.56 21.26 -7.38
N LYS A 348 20.62 21.14 -6.53
CA LYS A 348 21.97 20.87 -7.02
C LYS A 348 22.07 19.57 -7.84
N PHE A 349 21.37 18.51 -7.43
CA PHE A 349 21.41 17.24 -8.16
C PHE A 349 20.55 17.28 -9.42
N LEU A 350 19.45 18.02 -9.40
CA LEU A 350 18.58 18.19 -10.58
C LEU A 350 19.28 18.95 -11.71
N THR A 351 20.09 19.96 -11.38
CA THR A 351 20.87 20.73 -12.38
C THR A 351 22.12 20.00 -12.89
N ALA A 352 22.46 18.85 -12.30
CA ALA A 352 23.66 18.09 -12.67
C ALA A 352 23.35 16.89 -13.59
N ILE A 353 22.09 16.71 -14.00
CA ILE A 353 21.63 15.76 -15.03
C ILE A 353 21.09 16.51 -16.25
#